data_6701f566ca671ddaff58d9d18a4957c3
#
_entry.id   6701f566ca671ddaff58d9d18a4957c3
#
_cell.length_a   1.000
_cell.length_b   1.000
_cell.length_c   1.000
_cell.angle_alpha   90.00
_cell.angle_beta   90.00
_cell.angle_gamma   90.00
#
_symmetry.space_group_name_H-M   'P 1'
#
loop_
_entity.id
_entity.type
_entity.pdbx_description
1 polymer ?
#
loop_
_entity_poly.entity_id
_entity_poly.type
_entity_poly.pdbx_seq_one_letter_code
_entity_poly.pdbx_strand_id
1 'polypeptide(L)'
;MPLHIATPLIESRALSTAARCSAWLKLEAVQPPGSFKIRGIGAACEEYERRGARRFVSSSGGNAGLAVAYAGRCLSIPVTVVVPESTSARARELLRLEEAEVIVHGDSWHEANVFALSIVEESDAFLHPFDDPLLWHGHASLIDEVARSALVPDGVVLSVGGGGLLCGVVEGLRRNGLAHVPVVAVETEGAASFNRSLHAGQQVALERITSVATSLGAKRVCDRAFYWSKEHDVRSVVVSDLAALEACERFLADHRLLVEPACGASLALAYDTSPALAGLGQVLFIVCGGVTTTIDQIREWLVSARRSQHGTQ
;
A
#
# COMPACT_ATOMS: atom_id res chain seq x y z
N MET A 1 -10.70 -15.38 -14.59
CA MET A 1 -10.14 -15.57 -13.23
C MET A 1 -9.53 -14.25 -12.83
N PRO A 2 -9.61 -13.82 -11.57
CA PRO A 2 -9.02 -12.54 -11.17
C PRO A 2 -7.52 -12.53 -11.44
N LEU A 3 -6.96 -11.36 -11.74
CA LEU A 3 -5.53 -11.18 -12.03
C LEU A 3 -4.64 -11.32 -10.78
N HIS A 4 -5.23 -11.22 -9.59
CA HIS A 4 -4.55 -11.51 -8.34
C HIS A 4 -4.69 -12.98 -7.94
N ILE A 5 -3.79 -13.45 -7.09
CA ILE A 5 -3.90 -14.78 -6.47
C ILE A 5 -4.46 -14.68 -5.04
N ALA A 6 -5.07 -15.77 -4.56
CA ALA A 6 -5.34 -15.93 -3.14
C ALA A 6 -4.00 -16.09 -2.41
N THR A 7 -3.69 -15.16 -1.52
CA THR A 7 -2.40 -15.17 -0.81
C THR A 7 -2.48 -15.96 0.49
N PRO A 8 -1.36 -16.51 0.97
CA PRO A 8 -1.32 -17.20 2.24
C PRO A 8 -1.77 -16.32 3.41
N LEU A 9 -2.48 -16.96 4.34
CA LEU A 9 -2.81 -16.45 5.66
C LEU A 9 -2.12 -17.36 6.67
N ILE A 10 -1.09 -16.85 7.37
CA ILE A 10 -0.26 -17.64 8.28
C ILE A 10 -0.12 -16.96 9.63
N GLU A 11 -0.08 -17.74 10.70
CA GLU A 11 0.32 -17.22 12.01
C GLU A 11 1.84 -17.07 12.07
N SER A 12 2.32 -15.92 12.53
CA SER A 12 3.74 -15.66 12.72
C SER A 12 4.13 -15.79 14.17
N ARG A 13 4.89 -16.81 14.52
CA ARG A 13 5.40 -16.96 15.89
C ARG A 13 6.34 -15.82 16.30
N ALA A 14 7.18 -15.33 15.38
CA ALA A 14 8.11 -14.24 15.64
C ALA A 14 7.37 -12.95 15.99
N LEU A 15 6.38 -12.55 15.15
CA LEU A 15 5.57 -11.38 15.43
C LEU A 15 4.65 -11.58 16.63
N SER A 16 4.07 -12.75 16.82
CA SER A 16 3.23 -13.05 18.00
C SER A 16 3.99 -12.87 19.31
N THR A 17 5.24 -13.33 19.35
CA THR A 17 6.10 -13.16 20.51
C THR A 17 6.43 -11.69 20.76
N ALA A 18 6.76 -10.94 19.71
CA ALA A 18 7.10 -9.52 19.82
C ALA A 18 5.88 -8.67 20.22
N ALA A 19 4.75 -8.86 19.55
CA ALA A 19 3.52 -8.11 19.76
C ALA A 19 2.73 -8.52 21.02
N ARG A 20 3.04 -9.67 21.61
CA ARG A 20 2.32 -10.29 22.75
C ARG A 20 0.83 -10.56 22.45
N CYS A 21 0.53 -10.93 21.20
CA CYS A 21 -0.78 -11.36 20.74
C CYS A 21 -0.60 -12.40 19.62
N SER A 22 -1.64 -13.10 19.18
CA SER A 22 -1.59 -13.94 17.98
C SER A 22 -1.52 -13.06 16.74
N ALA A 23 -0.35 -12.96 16.11
CA ALA A 23 -0.12 -12.17 14.90
C ALA A 23 -0.30 -13.03 13.64
N TRP A 24 -1.32 -12.72 12.86
CA TRP A 24 -1.63 -13.35 11.59
C TRP A 24 -1.20 -12.47 10.43
N LEU A 25 -0.57 -13.05 9.43
CA LEU A 25 -0.03 -12.35 8.27
C LEU A 25 -0.85 -12.69 7.03
N LYS A 26 -1.42 -11.68 6.38
CA LYS A 26 -1.94 -11.78 5.02
C LYS A 26 -0.86 -11.35 4.05
N LEU A 27 -0.25 -12.32 3.37
CA LEU A 27 1.01 -12.13 2.63
C LEU A 27 0.78 -11.54 1.24
N GLU A 28 0.37 -10.28 1.14
CA GLU A 28 0.19 -9.60 -0.14
C GLU A 28 1.50 -9.32 -0.89
N ALA A 29 2.63 -9.44 -0.21
CA ALA A 29 3.96 -9.37 -0.81
C ALA A 29 4.24 -10.48 -1.84
N VAL A 30 3.49 -11.59 -1.81
CA VAL A 30 3.65 -12.70 -2.76
C VAL A 30 2.70 -12.63 -3.96
N GLN A 31 1.95 -11.55 -4.11
CA GLN A 31 1.20 -11.29 -5.34
C GLN A 31 2.13 -11.23 -6.55
N PRO A 32 1.70 -11.64 -7.76
CA PRO A 32 2.57 -11.66 -8.94
C PRO A 32 3.36 -10.37 -9.19
N PRO A 33 2.77 -9.15 -9.15
CA PRO A 33 3.54 -7.90 -9.25
C PRO A 33 4.09 -7.42 -7.89
N GLY A 34 4.14 -8.28 -6.87
CA GLY A 34 4.80 -8.08 -5.58
C GLY A 34 4.08 -7.18 -4.57
N SER A 35 2.81 -6.87 -4.75
CA SER A 35 2.03 -6.09 -3.77
C SER A 35 0.52 -6.28 -3.90
N PHE A 36 -0.21 -5.91 -2.84
CA PHE A 36 -1.68 -5.92 -2.79
C PHE A 36 -2.36 -5.12 -3.93
N LYS A 37 -1.63 -4.20 -4.55
CA LYS A 37 -2.17 -3.29 -5.57
C LYS A 37 -2.89 -4.02 -6.70
N ILE A 38 -2.44 -5.21 -7.07
CA ILE A 38 -3.05 -5.99 -8.14
C ILE A 38 -4.51 -6.38 -7.83
N ARG A 39 -4.93 -6.46 -6.57
CA ARG A 39 -6.31 -6.78 -6.23
C ARG A 39 -7.28 -5.72 -6.74
N GLY A 40 -7.01 -4.46 -6.43
CA GLY A 40 -7.82 -3.34 -6.87
C GLY A 40 -7.57 -2.97 -8.33
N ILE A 41 -6.31 -2.80 -8.70
CA ILE A 41 -5.92 -2.43 -10.07
C ILE A 41 -6.37 -3.51 -11.06
N GLY A 42 -6.17 -4.80 -10.73
CA GLY A 42 -6.63 -5.90 -11.58
C GLY A 42 -8.14 -5.87 -11.81
N ALA A 43 -8.93 -5.71 -10.73
CA ALA A 43 -10.37 -5.60 -10.83
C ALA A 43 -10.83 -4.39 -11.67
N ALA A 44 -10.14 -3.24 -11.53
CA ALA A 44 -10.43 -2.06 -12.34
C ALA A 44 -10.07 -2.28 -13.81
N CYS A 45 -8.91 -2.88 -14.10
CA CYS A 45 -8.49 -3.18 -15.47
C CYS A 45 -9.45 -4.15 -16.16
N GLU A 46 -9.86 -5.23 -15.48
CA GLU A 46 -10.87 -6.19 -16.00
C GLU A 46 -12.20 -5.49 -16.30
N GLU A 47 -12.64 -4.59 -15.43
CA GLU A 47 -13.87 -3.83 -15.67
C GLU A 47 -13.74 -2.81 -16.80
N TYR A 48 -12.61 -2.10 -16.90
CA TYR A 48 -12.38 -1.16 -18.00
C TYR A 48 -12.22 -1.87 -19.34
N GLU A 49 -11.56 -3.04 -19.40
CA GLU A 49 -11.54 -3.91 -20.57
C GLU A 49 -12.97 -4.29 -20.99
N ARG A 50 -13.80 -4.75 -20.05
CA ARG A 50 -15.21 -5.11 -20.32
C ARG A 50 -16.03 -3.92 -20.86
N ARG A 51 -15.66 -2.70 -20.48
CA ARG A 51 -16.25 -1.45 -21.00
C ARG A 51 -15.68 -1.04 -22.35
N GLY A 52 -14.70 -1.74 -22.89
CA GLY A 52 -14.11 -1.51 -24.21
C GLY A 52 -12.83 -0.66 -24.20
N ALA A 53 -12.18 -0.49 -23.04
CA ALA A 53 -10.90 0.22 -23.00
C ALA A 53 -9.85 -0.50 -23.84
N ARG A 54 -9.09 0.27 -24.63
CA ARG A 54 -8.06 -0.22 -25.57
C ARG A 54 -6.64 0.07 -25.12
N ARG A 55 -6.46 0.95 -24.16
CA ARG A 55 -5.17 1.26 -23.53
C ARG A 55 -5.39 1.65 -22.07
N PHE A 56 -4.46 1.26 -21.20
CA PHE A 56 -4.41 1.73 -19.84
C PHE A 56 -3.34 2.79 -19.67
N VAL A 57 -3.66 3.88 -18.97
CA VAL A 57 -2.74 4.97 -18.66
C VAL A 57 -2.61 5.10 -17.15
N SER A 58 -1.39 5.25 -16.64
CA SER A 58 -1.12 5.45 -15.23
C SER A 58 0.00 6.47 -15.02
N SER A 59 -0.04 7.17 -13.89
CA SER A 59 1.00 8.14 -13.47
C SER A 59 1.88 7.63 -12.32
N SER A 60 1.85 6.33 -12.02
CA SER A 60 2.59 5.79 -10.88
C SER A 60 3.81 4.98 -11.33
N GLY A 61 5.00 5.41 -10.93
CA GLY A 61 6.25 4.65 -11.09
C GLY A 61 6.48 3.56 -10.04
N GLY A 62 5.57 3.41 -9.07
CA GLY A 62 5.66 2.43 -7.97
C GLY A 62 4.74 1.23 -8.16
N ASN A 63 4.35 0.64 -7.02
CA ASN A 63 3.54 -0.60 -6.99
C ASN A 63 2.21 -0.51 -7.74
N ALA A 64 1.57 0.68 -7.82
CA ALA A 64 0.34 0.84 -8.58
C ALA A 64 0.59 0.75 -10.09
N GLY A 65 1.60 1.45 -10.61
CA GLY A 65 1.96 1.37 -12.03
C GLY A 65 2.42 -0.03 -12.43
N LEU A 66 3.17 -0.73 -11.58
CA LEU A 66 3.53 -2.13 -11.81
C LEU A 66 2.30 -3.04 -11.87
N ALA A 67 1.31 -2.82 -11.02
CA ALA A 67 0.06 -3.57 -11.07
C ALA A 67 -0.72 -3.30 -12.37
N VAL A 68 -0.72 -2.03 -12.86
CA VAL A 68 -1.34 -1.68 -14.16
C VAL A 68 -0.60 -2.35 -15.31
N ALA A 69 0.74 -2.29 -15.32
CA ALA A 69 1.57 -2.91 -16.35
C ALA A 69 1.35 -4.43 -16.40
N TYR A 70 1.41 -5.09 -15.24
CA TYR A 70 1.10 -6.52 -15.13
C TYR A 70 -0.32 -6.85 -15.64
N ALA A 71 -1.32 -6.08 -15.22
CA ALA A 71 -2.71 -6.30 -15.62
C ALA A 71 -2.87 -6.14 -17.15
N GLY A 72 -2.30 -5.08 -17.73
CA GLY A 72 -2.35 -4.85 -19.17
C GLY A 72 -1.71 -5.98 -19.97
N ARG A 73 -0.52 -6.45 -19.55
CA ARG A 73 0.14 -7.61 -20.18
C ARG A 73 -0.73 -8.87 -20.09
N CYS A 74 -1.35 -9.15 -18.94
CA CYS A 74 -2.23 -10.31 -18.80
C CYS A 74 -3.50 -10.22 -19.65
N LEU A 75 -4.05 -9.02 -19.84
CA LEU A 75 -5.25 -8.76 -20.66
C LEU A 75 -4.92 -8.47 -22.13
N SER A 76 -3.63 -8.43 -22.50
CA SER A 76 -3.18 -8.04 -23.84
C SER A 76 -3.63 -6.63 -24.24
N ILE A 77 -3.72 -5.71 -23.27
CA ILE A 77 -4.05 -4.30 -23.46
C ILE A 77 -2.77 -3.47 -23.27
N PRO A 78 -2.41 -2.60 -24.23
CA PRO A 78 -1.26 -1.73 -24.12
C PRO A 78 -1.34 -0.84 -22.87
N VAL A 79 -0.18 -0.60 -22.24
CA VAL A 79 -0.07 0.26 -21.05
C VAL A 79 0.95 1.35 -21.28
N THR A 80 0.58 2.59 -20.98
CA THR A 80 1.48 3.74 -20.91
C THR A 80 1.57 4.22 -19.46
N VAL A 81 2.79 4.23 -18.89
CA VAL A 81 3.05 4.73 -17.54
C VAL A 81 3.91 5.99 -17.63
N VAL A 82 3.36 7.11 -17.18
CA VAL A 82 4.08 8.39 -17.10
C VAL A 82 4.69 8.54 -15.71
N VAL A 83 5.97 8.81 -15.65
CA VAL A 83 6.72 8.90 -14.38
C VAL A 83 7.60 10.15 -14.35
N PRO A 84 7.83 10.77 -13.18
CA PRO A 84 8.75 11.90 -13.07
C PRO A 84 10.21 11.46 -13.21
N GLU A 85 11.09 12.41 -13.46
CA GLU A 85 12.55 12.17 -13.57
C GLU A 85 13.14 11.53 -12.32
N SER A 86 12.59 11.82 -11.15
CA SER A 86 12.99 11.24 -9.86
C SER A 86 12.70 9.75 -9.70
N THR A 87 11.92 9.15 -10.61
CA THR A 87 11.65 7.69 -10.58
C THR A 87 12.93 6.90 -10.84
N SER A 88 13.25 5.96 -9.96
CA SER A 88 14.48 5.18 -10.04
C SER A 88 14.59 4.36 -11.33
N ALA A 89 15.84 4.14 -11.79
CA ALA A 89 16.10 3.29 -12.96
C ALA A 89 15.50 1.90 -12.81
N ARG A 90 15.60 1.32 -11.60
CA ARG A 90 15.00 0.01 -11.28
C ARG A 90 13.48 0.01 -11.47
N ALA A 91 12.77 1.03 -10.97
CA ALA A 91 11.32 1.09 -11.12
C ALA A 91 10.91 1.19 -12.60
N ARG A 92 11.63 1.99 -13.39
CA ARG A 92 11.41 2.10 -14.84
C ARG A 92 11.68 0.78 -15.57
N GLU A 93 12.70 0.03 -15.16
CA GLU A 93 13.03 -1.29 -15.72
C GLU A 93 11.95 -2.31 -15.39
N LEU A 94 11.46 -2.37 -14.15
CA LEU A 94 10.38 -3.27 -13.75
C LEU A 94 9.10 -3.02 -14.56
N LEU A 95 8.75 -1.75 -14.81
CA LEU A 95 7.62 -1.40 -15.67
C LEU A 95 7.80 -1.93 -17.11
N ARG A 96 9.01 -1.78 -17.68
CA ARG A 96 9.32 -2.28 -19.03
C ARG A 96 9.34 -3.80 -19.11
N LEU A 97 9.74 -4.49 -18.03
CA LEU A 97 9.65 -5.96 -17.95
C LEU A 97 8.20 -6.46 -18.02
N GLU A 98 7.24 -5.66 -17.56
CA GLU A 98 5.81 -5.91 -17.71
C GLU A 98 5.25 -5.32 -19.04
N GLU A 99 6.12 -5.03 -20.02
CA GLU A 99 5.78 -4.55 -21.36
C GLU A 99 5.11 -3.17 -21.42
N ALA A 100 5.19 -2.37 -20.35
CA ALA A 100 4.65 -1.02 -20.37
C ALA A 100 5.56 -0.06 -21.14
N GLU A 101 4.94 0.83 -21.90
CA GLU A 101 5.60 2.04 -22.39
C GLU A 101 5.83 3.00 -21.21
N VAL A 102 7.08 3.41 -20.99
CA VAL A 102 7.45 4.32 -19.90
C VAL A 102 7.85 5.67 -20.44
N ILE A 103 7.01 6.67 -20.17
CA ILE A 103 7.28 8.08 -20.52
C ILE A 103 7.81 8.78 -19.27
N VAL A 104 8.97 9.43 -19.38
CA VAL A 104 9.54 10.25 -18.31
C VAL A 104 9.18 11.71 -18.57
N HIS A 105 8.43 12.32 -17.64
CA HIS A 105 7.96 13.69 -17.80
C HIS A 105 7.86 14.43 -16.46
N GLY A 106 8.52 15.58 -16.40
CA GLY A 106 8.49 16.52 -15.27
C GLY A 106 9.31 16.09 -14.06
N ASP A 107 9.49 17.01 -13.13
CA ASP A 107 10.31 16.84 -11.93
C ASP A 107 9.51 16.21 -10.77
N SER A 108 8.18 16.28 -10.83
CA SER A 108 7.26 15.85 -9.77
C SER A 108 6.21 14.87 -10.28
N TRP A 109 5.67 14.05 -9.34
CA TRP A 109 4.51 13.21 -9.64
C TRP A 109 3.32 14.03 -10.16
N HIS A 110 3.13 15.26 -9.67
CA HIS A 110 2.03 16.11 -10.11
C HIS A 110 2.14 16.44 -11.59
N GLU A 111 3.33 16.82 -12.07
CA GLU A 111 3.56 17.11 -13.50
C GLU A 111 3.39 15.85 -14.35
N ALA A 112 3.96 14.72 -13.92
CA ALA A 112 3.76 13.45 -14.59
C ALA A 112 2.26 13.07 -14.66
N ASN A 113 1.50 13.31 -13.60
CA ASN A 113 0.06 13.02 -13.55
C ASN A 113 -0.74 13.94 -14.49
N VAL A 114 -0.44 15.23 -14.51
CA VAL A 114 -1.09 16.19 -15.43
C VAL A 114 -0.84 15.78 -16.88
N PHE A 115 0.40 15.42 -17.20
CA PHE A 115 0.73 14.95 -18.55
C PHE A 115 0.06 13.60 -18.85
N ALA A 116 0.05 12.64 -17.92
CA ALA A 116 -0.65 11.37 -18.11
C ALA A 116 -2.14 11.58 -18.44
N LEU A 117 -2.80 12.47 -17.71
CA LEU A 117 -4.22 12.80 -17.97
C LEU A 117 -4.42 13.50 -19.33
N SER A 118 -3.44 14.28 -19.80
CA SER A 118 -3.55 14.99 -21.08
C SER A 118 -3.43 14.09 -22.32
N ILE A 119 -2.84 12.88 -22.15
CA ILE A 119 -2.67 11.91 -23.25
C ILE A 119 -3.74 10.81 -23.25
N VAL A 120 -4.71 10.87 -22.32
CA VAL A 120 -5.85 9.92 -22.26
C VAL A 120 -6.81 10.25 -23.38
N GLU A 121 -7.12 9.28 -24.22
CA GLU A 121 -8.11 9.36 -25.29
C GLU A 121 -9.46 8.73 -24.87
N GLU A 122 -10.49 8.89 -25.67
CA GLU A 122 -11.85 8.38 -25.37
C GLU A 122 -11.90 6.85 -25.16
N SER A 123 -11.03 6.13 -25.87
CA SER A 123 -10.93 4.66 -25.75
C SER A 123 -9.99 4.18 -24.67
N ASP A 124 -9.40 5.08 -23.90
CA ASP A 124 -8.43 4.74 -22.86
C ASP A 124 -9.09 4.68 -21.48
N ALA A 125 -8.44 3.98 -20.54
CA ALA A 125 -8.78 4.08 -19.14
C ALA A 125 -7.58 4.59 -18.32
N PHE A 126 -7.80 5.66 -17.56
CA PHE A 126 -6.82 6.14 -16.59
C PHE A 126 -6.97 5.39 -15.27
N LEU A 127 -5.90 4.73 -14.82
CA LEU A 127 -5.88 3.99 -13.56
C LEU A 127 -5.31 4.87 -12.43
N HIS A 128 -6.21 5.40 -11.58
CA HIS A 128 -5.79 6.15 -10.41
C HIS A 128 -5.09 5.22 -9.40
N PRO A 129 -3.98 5.63 -8.71
CA PRO A 129 -3.19 4.74 -7.87
C PRO A 129 -3.91 4.28 -6.58
N PHE A 130 -5.01 4.92 -6.15
CA PHE A 130 -5.70 4.57 -4.89
C PHE A 130 -7.15 5.09 -4.77
N ASP A 131 -7.57 6.09 -5.56
CA ASP A 131 -8.86 6.78 -5.38
C ASP A 131 -9.82 6.43 -6.51
N ASP A 132 -10.38 5.23 -6.45
CA ASP A 132 -11.38 4.72 -7.38
C ASP A 132 -12.18 3.61 -6.66
N PRO A 133 -13.53 3.65 -6.72
CA PRO A 133 -14.39 2.61 -6.14
C PRO A 133 -14.09 1.20 -6.62
N LEU A 134 -13.69 1.02 -7.88
CA LEU A 134 -13.31 -0.30 -8.43
C LEU A 134 -12.08 -0.86 -7.71
N LEU A 135 -11.12 0.02 -7.39
CA LEU A 135 -9.94 -0.39 -6.64
C LEU A 135 -10.31 -0.84 -5.22
N TRP A 136 -11.16 -0.08 -4.52
CA TRP A 136 -11.57 -0.41 -3.16
C TRP A 136 -12.32 -1.73 -3.12
N HIS A 137 -13.26 -1.94 -4.06
CA HIS A 137 -13.98 -3.20 -4.21
C HIS A 137 -13.02 -4.38 -4.44
N GLY A 138 -12.04 -4.23 -5.32
CA GLY A 138 -11.02 -5.26 -5.57
C GLY A 138 -10.14 -5.54 -4.35
N HIS A 139 -9.70 -4.49 -3.64
CA HIS A 139 -8.92 -4.65 -2.39
C HIS A 139 -9.70 -5.37 -1.30
N ALA A 140 -11.02 -5.19 -1.22
CA ALA A 140 -11.88 -5.87 -0.25
C ALA A 140 -11.83 -7.41 -0.37
N SER A 141 -11.46 -7.96 -1.54
CA SER A 141 -11.28 -9.40 -1.75
C SER A 141 -10.28 -10.05 -0.78
N LEU A 142 -9.33 -9.25 -0.27
CA LEU A 142 -8.36 -9.66 0.74
C LEU A 142 -9.08 -10.14 2.03
N ILE A 143 -10.06 -9.37 2.50
CA ILE A 143 -10.86 -9.73 3.69
C ILE A 143 -11.85 -10.85 3.38
N ASP A 144 -12.36 -10.97 2.15
CA ASP A 144 -13.18 -12.13 1.77
C ASP A 144 -12.42 -13.45 1.89
N GLU A 145 -11.11 -13.43 1.58
CA GLU A 145 -10.25 -14.60 1.77
C GLU A 145 -10.06 -14.92 3.25
N VAL A 146 -9.87 -13.90 4.08
CA VAL A 146 -9.76 -14.06 5.54
C VAL A 146 -11.07 -14.59 6.12
N ALA A 147 -12.23 -14.05 5.72
CA ALA A 147 -13.53 -14.47 6.20
C ALA A 147 -13.90 -15.92 5.84
N ARG A 148 -13.28 -16.47 4.77
CA ARG A 148 -13.41 -17.90 4.42
C ARG A 148 -12.52 -18.82 5.25
N SER A 149 -11.60 -18.28 6.02
CA SER A 149 -10.76 -19.02 6.96
C SER A 149 -11.46 -19.15 8.33
N ALA A 150 -10.84 -19.88 9.26
CA ALA A 150 -11.31 -19.94 10.64
C ALA A 150 -10.91 -18.71 11.49
N LEU A 151 -10.14 -17.75 10.92
CA LEU A 151 -9.67 -16.58 11.63
C LEU A 151 -10.77 -15.51 11.70
N VAL A 152 -11.10 -15.12 12.93
CA VAL A 152 -11.87 -13.89 13.21
C VAL A 152 -10.92 -12.95 13.94
N PRO A 153 -10.37 -11.92 13.27
CA PRO A 153 -9.40 -11.02 13.91
C PRO A 153 -10.10 -10.07 14.90
N ASP A 154 -9.43 -9.76 16.00
CA ASP A 154 -9.84 -8.69 16.94
C ASP A 154 -9.40 -7.31 16.45
N GLY A 155 -8.53 -7.24 15.47
CA GLY A 155 -8.06 -6.01 14.82
C GLY A 155 -7.30 -6.28 13.56
N VAL A 156 -7.31 -5.31 12.62
CA VAL A 156 -6.54 -5.35 11.37
C VAL A 156 -5.53 -4.21 11.37
N VAL A 157 -4.26 -4.51 11.10
CA VAL A 157 -3.18 -3.51 10.98
C VAL A 157 -2.78 -3.39 9.51
N LEU A 158 -2.76 -2.17 9.02
CA LEU A 158 -2.36 -1.87 7.63
C LEU A 158 -1.69 -0.51 7.53
N SER A 159 -0.88 -0.32 6.50
CA SER A 159 -0.28 0.97 6.19
C SER A 159 -1.17 1.82 5.29
N VAL A 160 -1.19 3.13 5.52
CA VAL A 160 -2.00 4.10 4.78
C VAL A 160 -1.11 5.09 4.05
N GLY A 161 -1.27 5.15 2.72
CA GLY A 161 -0.81 6.26 1.89
C GLY A 161 -2.01 7.07 1.41
N GLY A 162 -2.46 6.85 0.18
CA GLY A 162 -3.68 7.50 -0.34
C GLY A 162 -5.01 6.97 0.20
N GLY A 163 -5.00 5.90 1.00
CA GLY A 163 -6.20 5.36 1.66
C GLY A 163 -6.94 4.24 0.92
N GLY A 164 -6.52 3.87 -0.30
CA GLY A 164 -7.22 2.84 -1.08
C GLY A 164 -7.28 1.47 -0.40
N LEU A 165 -6.18 1.03 0.25
CA LEU A 165 -6.16 -0.21 1.01
C LEU A 165 -7.11 -0.14 2.23
N LEU A 166 -7.08 0.96 2.97
CA LEU A 166 -7.99 1.19 4.10
C LEU A 166 -9.45 1.10 3.65
N CYS A 167 -9.82 1.75 2.54
CA CYS A 167 -11.17 1.68 1.99
C CYS A 167 -11.56 0.24 1.68
N GLY A 168 -10.72 -0.51 0.97
CA GLY A 168 -11.01 -1.89 0.63
C GLY A 168 -11.12 -2.81 1.85
N VAL A 169 -10.24 -2.66 2.85
CA VAL A 169 -10.30 -3.46 4.08
C VAL A 169 -11.58 -3.17 4.85
N VAL A 170 -11.95 -1.90 5.05
CA VAL A 170 -13.20 -1.55 5.76
C VAL A 170 -14.42 -2.07 4.99
N GLU A 171 -14.47 -1.93 3.67
CA GLU A 171 -15.55 -2.49 2.85
C GLU A 171 -15.62 -4.01 2.99
N GLY A 172 -14.47 -4.69 2.95
CA GLY A 172 -14.38 -6.13 3.14
C GLY A 172 -14.86 -6.58 4.51
N LEU A 173 -14.46 -5.89 5.58
CA LEU A 173 -14.93 -6.17 6.95
C LEU A 173 -16.46 -6.02 7.04
N ARG A 174 -17.01 -4.93 6.54
CA ARG A 174 -18.45 -4.67 6.60
C ARG A 174 -19.27 -5.70 5.82
N ARG A 175 -18.87 -6.05 4.59
CA ARG A 175 -19.61 -7.01 3.77
C ARG A 175 -19.54 -8.45 4.29
N ASN A 176 -18.55 -8.77 5.13
CA ASN A 176 -18.40 -10.08 5.77
C ASN A 176 -18.90 -10.13 7.23
N GLY A 177 -19.66 -9.12 7.67
CA GLY A 177 -20.23 -9.11 9.03
C GLY A 177 -19.24 -8.77 10.15
N LEU A 178 -18.05 -8.29 9.80
CA LEU A 178 -16.94 -7.94 10.71
C LEU A 178 -16.81 -6.41 10.92
N ALA A 179 -17.90 -5.67 10.79
CA ALA A 179 -17.90 -4.20 10.94
C ALA A 179 -17.47 -3.70 12.32
N HIS A 180 -17.45 -4.57 13.33
CA HIS A 180 -17.02 -4.29 14.69
C HIS A 180 -15.48 -4.38 14.87
N VAL A 181 -14.76 -4.94 13.91
CA VAL A 181 -13.31 -5.16 14.00
C VAL A 181 -12.58 -3.84 13.72
N PRO A 182 -11.80 -3.29 14.67
CA PRO A 182 -11.07 -2.05 14.48
C PRO A 182 -9.96 -2.20 13.45
N VAL A 183 -9.65 -1.10 12.76
CA VAL A 183 -8.52 -1.00 11.83
C VAL A 183 -7.47 -0.04 12.39
N VAL A 184 -6.25 -0.53 12.59
CA VAL A 184 -5.10 0.29 12.95
C VAL A 184 -4.41 0.74 11.67
N ALA A 185 -4.58 2.01 11.36
CA ALA A 185 -4.07 2.67 10.16
C ALA A 185 -2.69 3.30 10.46
N VAL A 186 -1.64 2.79 9.84
CA VAL A 186 -0.26 3.19 10.14
C VAL A 186 0.33 4.03 9.01
N GLU A 187 0.93 5.13 9.39
CA GLU A 187 1.68 6.04 8.51
C GLU A 187 3.09 6.27 9.06
N THR A 188 3.97 6.86 8.25
CA THR A 188 5.29 7.29 8.71
C THR A 188 5.34 8.80 8.92
N GLU A 189 6.23 9.25 9.81
CA GLU A 189 6.59 10.66 9.92
C GLU A 189 6.99 11.20 8.53
N GLY A 190 6.50 12.38 8.20
CA GLY A 190 6.73 12.97 6.87
C GLY A 190 5.84 12.47 5.73
N ALA A 191 4.98 11.45 5.97
CA ALA A 191 3.96 10.97 5.03
C ALA A 191 2.60 10.71 5.73
N ALA A 192 2.28 11.43 6.79
CA ALA A 192 1.13 11.22 7.67
C ALA A 192 -0.07 12.10 7.31
N SER A 193 -0.55 12.04 6.06
CA SER A 193 -1.66 12.88 5.58
C SER A 193 -3.01 12.51 6.21
N PHE A 194 -3.23 11.23 6.47
CA PHE A 194 -4.44 10.73 7.13
C PHE A 194 -4.48 11.14 8.61
N ASN A 195 -3.42 10.88 9.36
CA ASN A 195 -3.31 11.27 10.78
C ASN A 195 -3.52 12.77 10.97
N ARG A 196 -2.85 13.61 10.16
CA ARG A 196 -3.04 15.06 10.21
C ARG A 196 -4.48 15.49 9.91
N SER A 197 -5.12 14.82 8.95
CA SER A 197 -6.52 15.08 8.61
C SER A 197 -7.46 14.75 9.78
N LEU A 198 -7.20 13.64 10.48
CA LEU A 198 -7.97 13.25 11.67
C LEU A 198 -7.84 14.30 12.79
N HIS A 199 -6.62 14.72 13.10
CA HIS A 199 -6.38 15.74 14.12
C HIS A 199 -6.99 17.11 13.77
N ALA A 200 -7.01 17.46 12.49
CA ALA A 200 -7.62 18.70 12.01
C ALA A 200 -9.15 18.63 11.90
N GLY A 201 -9.76 17.44 12.03
CA GLY A 201 -11.20 17.22 11.79
C GLY A 201 -11.65 17.43 10.34
N GLN A 202 -10.72 17.68 9.43
CA GLN A 202 -10.92 17.90 8.00
C GLN A 202 -9.73 17.40 7.20
N GLN A 203 -9.93 17.11 5.93
CA GLN A 203 -8.81 16.72 5.09
C GLN A 203 -7.81 17.84 4.88
N VAL A 204 -6.54 17.52 5.11
CA VAL A 204 -5.40 18.42 4.90
C VAL A 204 -4.43 17.82 3.89
N ALA A 205 -3.77 18.68 3.13
CA ALA A 205 -2.69 18.28 2.23
C ALA A 205 -1.33 18.60 2.88
N LEU A 206 -0.40 17.65 2.77
CA LEU A 206 0.99 17.86 3.15
C LEU A 206 1.69 18.76 2.09
N GLU A 207 2.52 19.68 2.52
CA GLU A 207 3.32 20.49 1.60
C GLU A 207 4.29 19.63 0.79
N ARG A 208 4.96 18.70 1.47
CA ARG A 208 5.94 17.76 0.90
C ARG A 208 5.91 16.43 1.62
N ILE A 209 6.42 15.42 0.95
CA ILE A 209 6.70 14.10 1.51
C ILE A 209 8.19 14.05 1.86
N THR A 210 8.51 13.70 3.08
CA THR A 210 9.90 13.64 3.58
C THR A 210 10.30 12.25 4.08
N SER A 211 9.36 11.30 4.12
CA SER A 211 9.60 9.92 4.52
C SER A 211 10.27 9.10 3.41
N VAL A 212 11.13 8.15 3.79
CA VAL A 212 11.68 7.12 2.88
C VAL A 212 10.62 6.11 2.44
N ALA A 213 9.50 6.02 3.13
CA ALA A 213 8.35 5.19 2.76
C ALA A 213 7.54 5.84 1.63
N THR A 214 8.17 6.07 0.47
CA THR A 214 7.60 6.84 -0.65
C THR A 214 6.29 6.28 -1.18
N SER A 215 6.01 4.99 -1.01
CA SER A 215 4.72 4.37 -1.36
C SER A 215 3.56 4.82 -0.47
N LEU A 216 3.84 5.45 0.70
CA LEU A 216 2.85 6.15 1.52
C LEU A 216 2.72 7.63 1.15
N GLY A 217 3.48 8.11 0.18
CA GLY A 217 3.67 9.52 -0.16
C GLY A 217 2.48 10.21 -0.83
N ALA A 218 1.26 9.90 -0.49
CA ALA A 218 0.10 10.68 -0.92
C ALA A 218 0.00 11.96 -0.08
N LYS A 219 0.12 13.13 -0.74
CA LYS A 219 0.00 14.42 -0.03
C LYS A 219 -1.34 14.61 0.66
N ARG A 220 -2.41 14.00 0.14
CA ARG A 220 -3.76 14.01 0.69
C ARG A 220 -4.36 12.62 0.57
N VAL A 221 -4.99 12.15 1.64
CA VAL A 221 -5.77 10.91 1.63
C VAL A 221 -7.06 11.11 0.84
N CYS A 222 -7.58 10.05 0.19
CA CYS A 222 -8.85 10.13 -0.54
C CYS A 222 -10.04 10.41 0.40
N ASP A 223 -11.09 11.02 -0.16
CA ASP A 223 -12.30 11.41 0.58
C ASP A 223 -12.95 10.20 1.25
N ARG A 224 -12.94 9.06 0.60
CA ARG A 224 -13.53 7.82 1.12
C ARG A 224 -12.82 7.29 2.36
N ALA A 225 -11.49 7.37 2.42
CA ALA A 225 -10.74 6.95 3.61
C ALA A 225 -11.02 7.88 4.81
N PHE A 226 -11.12 9.19 4.55
CA PHE A 226 -11.50 10.15 5.59
C PHE A 226 -12.95 9.94 6.05
N TYR A 227 -13.88 9.60 5.16
CA TYR A 227 -15.24 9.21 5.50
C TYR A 227 -15.24 7.98 6.42
N TRP A 228 -14.47 6.94 6.08
CA TRP A 228 -14.40 5.73 6.89
C TRP A 228 -13.86 5.94 8.30
N SER A 229 -13.01 6.93 8.52
CA SER A 229 -12.55 7.27 9.88
C SER A 229 -13.66 7.77 10.82
N LYS A 230 -14.81 8.16 10.27
CA LYS A 230 -16.00 8.60 11.02
C LYS A 230 -17.04 7.49 11.20
N GLU A 231 -17.04 6.52 10.31
CA GLU A 231 -18.07 5.46 10.19
C GLU A 231 -17.58 4.08 10.66
N HIS A 232 -16.31 3.96 11.00
CA HIS A 232 -15.67 2.72 11.44
C HIS A 232 -14.62 3.03 12.51
N ASP A 233 -14.35 2.09 13.43
CA ASP A 233 -13.26 2.26 14.41
C ASP A 233 -11.90 2.18 13.69
N VAL A 234 -11.40 3.34 13.26
CA VAL A 234 -10.09 3.49 12.63
C VAL A 234 -9.16 4.24 13.57
N ARG A 235 -8.12 3.55 14.03
CA ARG A 235 -7.11 4.09 14.95
C ARG A 235 -5.86 4.44 14.16
N SER A 236 -5.50 5.72 14.12
CA SER A 236 -4.33 6.18 13.40
C SER A 236 -3.09 6.17 14.27
N VAL A 237 -1.99 5.61 13.74
CA VAL A 237 -0.68 5.58 14.38
C VAL A 237 0.37 6.07 13.39
N VAL A 238 1.31 6.87 13.89
CA VAL A 238 2.46 7.33 13.10
C VAL A 238 3.73 6.76 13.72
N VAL A 239 4.56 6.16 12.89
CA VAL A 239 5.87 5.60 13.27
C VAL A 239 7.00 6.37 12.60
N SER A 240 8.21 6.29 13.16
CA SER A 240 9.38 6.89 12.51
C SER A 240 9.82 6.06 11.28
N ASP A 241 10.53 6.70 10.36
CA ASP A 241 11.17 5.99 9.25
C ASP A 241 12.14 4.91 9.76
N LEU A 242 12.84 5.18 10.87
CA LEU A 242 13.76 4.20 11.46
C LEU A 242 13.01 2.94 11.91
N ALA A 243 11.90 3.08 12.64
CA ALA A 243 11.09 1.94 13.07
C ALA A 243 10.57 1.12 11.87
N ALA A 244 10.12 1.79 10.81
CA ALA A 244 9.67 1.13 9.58
C ALA A 244 10.80 0.35 8.89
N LEU A 245 12.00 0.92 8.82
CA LEU A 245 13.19 0.28 8.21
C LEU A 245 13.68 -0.91 9.05
N GLU A 246 13.74 -0.77 10.37
CA GLU A 246 14.13 -1.86 11.28
C GLU A 246 13.12 -3.01 11.22
N ALA A 247 11.84 -2.70 11.08
CA ALA A 247 10.81 -3.70 10.87
C ALA A 247 11.00 -4.47 9.54
N CYS A 248 11.41 -3.80 8.46
CA CYS A 248 11.74 -4.48 7.19
C CYS A 248 12.89 -5.47 7.35
N GLU A 249 13.98 -5.07 8.04
CA GLU A 249 15.16 -5.91 8.25
C GLU A 249 14.81 -7.12 9.12
N ARG A 250 14.09 -6.91 10.23
CA ARG A 250 13.62 -7.99 11.11
C ARG A 250 12.67 -8.93 10.40
N PHE A 251 11.71 -8.40 9.63
CA PHE A 251 10.75 -9.21 8.88
C PHE A 251 11.44 -10.09 7.83
N LEU A 252 12.45 -9.55 7.12
CA LEU A 252 13.27 -10.34 6.20
C LEU A 252 14.00 -11.48 6.92
N ALA A 253 14.57 -11.22 8.11
CA ALA A 253 15.26 -12.24 8.89
C ALA A 253 14.30 -13.33 9.38
N ASP A 254 13.11 -12.96 9.85
CA ASP A 254 12.12 -13.87 10.43
C ASP A 254 11.37 -14.69 9.36
N HIS A 255 11.05 -14.08 8.20
CA HIS A 255 10.13 -14.66 7.20
C HIS A 255 10.75 -14.90 5.82
N ARG A 256 11.99 -14.46 5.55
CA ARG A 256 12.70 -14.54 4.25
C ARG A 256 11.96 -13.80 3.13
N LEU A 257 11.12 -12.83 3.50
CA LEU A 257 10.40 -11.98 2.56
C LEU A 257 10.89 -10.53 2.71
N LEU A 258 11.38 -9.98 1.61
CA LEU A 258 11.71 -8.55 1.54
C LEU A 258 10.43 -7.76 1.30
N VAL A 259 10.24 -6.71 2.10
CA VAL A 259 9.15 -5.74 1.96
C VAL A 259 9.72 -4.32 1.97
N GLU A 260 8.97 -3.36 1.44
CA GLU A 260 9.39 -1.96 1.44
C GLU A 260 9.06 -1.24 2.75
N PRO A 261 9.66 -0.05 3.03
CA PRO A 261 9.40 0.72 4.26
C PRO A 261 7.93 1.04 4.49
N ALA A 262 7.15 1.22 3.43
CA ALA A 262 5.70 1.39 3.52
C ALA A 262 5.00 0.19 4.19
N CYS A 263 5.45 -1.03 3.91
CA CYS A 263 4.98 -2.23 4.59
C CYS A 263 5.59 -2.37 5.99
N GLY A 264 6.86 -1.99 6.16
CA GLY A 264 7.56 -1.97 7.43
C GLY A 264 6.86 -1.12 8.48
N ALA A 265 6.21 -0.02 8.07
CA ALA A 265 5.48 0.86 8.97
C ALA A 265 4.40 0.10 9.77
N SER A 266 3.57 -0.72 9.13
CA SER A 266 2.57 -1.54 9.83
C SER A 266 3.18 -2.65 10.68
N LEU A 267 4.28 -3.26 10.20
CA LEU A 267 4.99 -4.32 10.92
C LEU A 267 5.73 -3.80 12.16
N ALA A 268 6.15 -2.54 12.16
CA ALA A 268 6.80 -1.90 13.31
C ALA A 268 5.94 -1.96 14.58
N LEU A 269 4.60 -1.87 14.44
CA LEU A 269 3.71 -1.97 15.60
C LEU A 269 3.85 -3.29 16.36
N ALA A 270 4.09 -4.39 15.66
CA ALA A 270 4.31 -5.68 16.29
C ALA A 270 5.69 -5.76 16.93
N TYR A 271 6.72 -5.31 16.23
CA TYR A 271 8.09 -5.39 16.70
C TYR A 271 8.40 -4.45 17.88
N ASP A 272 7.71 -3.32 17.98
CA ASP A 272 7.92 -2.33 19.04
C ASP A 272 6.91 -2.46 20.19
N THR A 273 6.10 -3.53 20.17
CA THR A 273 5.06 -3.78 21.19
C THR A 273 4.14 -2.55 21.37
N SER A 274 3.60 -2.05 20.26
CA SER A 274 2.82 -0.81 20.25
C SER A 274 1.59 -0.87 21.16
N PRO A 275 1.32 0.18 21.97
CA PRO A 275 0.09 0.30 22.75
C PRO A 275 -1.19 0.23 21.92
N ALA A 276 -1.13 0.53 20.63
CA ALA A 276 -2.28 0.44 19.74
C ALA A 276 -2.80 -1.01 19.55
N LEU A 277 -2.01 -2.02 19.90
CA LEU A 277 -2.38 -3.42 19.89
C LEU A 277 -2.91 -3.93 21.23
N ALA A 278 -2.89 -3.09 22.27
CA ALA A 278 -3.32 -3.51 23.61
C ALA A 278 -4.78 -3.99 23.62
N GLY A 279 -5.02 -5.13 24.25
CA GLY A 279 -6.34 -5.75 24.34
C GLY A 279 -6.81 -6.51 23.11
N LEU A 280 -6.02 -6.57 22.03
CA LEU A 280 -6.30 -7.38 20.84
C LEU A 280 -5.63 -8.75 21.00
N GLY A 281 -6.42 -9.83 20.95
CA GLY A 281 -5.93 -11.20 21.08
C GLY A 281 -5.40 -11.77 19.76
N GLN A 282 -6.16 -11.61 18.68
CA GLN A 282 -5.81 -12.04 17.33
C GLN A 282 -5.72 -10.84 16.38
N VAL A 283 -4.54 -10.52 15.88
CA VAL A 283 -4.30 -9.35 15.04
C VAL A 283 -3.90 -9.77 13.64
N LEU A 284 -4.63 -9.28 12.65
CA LEU A 284 -4.34 -9.49 11.25
C LEU A 284 -3.45 -8.36 10.72
N PHE A 285 -2.21 -8.66 10.34
CA PHE A 285 -1.30 -7.75 9.68
C PHE A 285 -1.38 -7.93 8.16
N ILE A 286 -1.66 -6.85 7.44
CA ILE A 286 -1.59 -6.85 5.98
C ILE A 286 -0.14 -6.58 5.56
N VAL A 287 0.54 -7.65 5.13
CA VAL A 287 1.89 -7.56 4.57
C VAL A 287 1.79 -7.09 3.14
N CYS A 288 1.62 -5.79 2.96
CA CYS A 288 1.23 -5.17 1.69
C CYS A 288 2.26 -5.32 0.55
N GLY A 289 3.53 -5.60 0.87
CA GLY A 289 4.58 -5.91 -0.10
C GLY A 289 5.35 -4.69 -0.56
N GLY A 290 5.71 -4.71 -1.86
CA GLY A 290 6.49 -3.68 -2.54
C GLY A 290 7.78 -4.23 -3.13
N VAL A 291 8.06 -3.87 -4.39
CA VAL A 291 9.20 -4.46 -5.14
C VAL A 291 10.21 -3.40 -5.62
N THR A 292 9.91 -2.13 -5.41
CA THR A 292 10.78 -1.05 -5.89
C THR A 292 11.99 -0.80 -5.00
N THR A 293 11.98 -1.30 -3.77
CA THR A 293 13.06 -1.15 -2.79
C THR A 293 13.93 -2.41 -2.75
N THR A 294 15.25 -2.23 -2.67
CA THR A 294 16.22 -3.32 -2.49
C THR A 294 16.69 -3.41 -1.04
N ILE A 295 17.27 -4.55 -0.66
CA ILE A 295 17.85 -4.71 0.69
C ILE A 295 19.01 -3.74 0.94
N ASP A 296 19.79 -3.43 -0.10
CA ASP A 296 20.90 -2.48 0.02
C ASP A 296 20.39 -1.07 0.28
N GLN A 297 19.32 -0.63 -0.39
CA GLN A 297 18.67 0.64 -0.10
C GLN A 297 18.13 0.72 1.34
N ILE A 298 17.51 -0.35 1.84
CA ILE A 298 17.04 -0.40 3.24
C ILE A 298 18.23 -0.20 4.20
N ARG A 299 19.35 -0.88 3.96
CA ARG A 299 20.56 -0.76 4.79
C ARG A 299 21.17 0.63 4.72
N GLU A 300 21.24 1.24 3.55
CA GLU A 300 21.72 2.61 3.38
C GLU A 300 20.86 3.61 4.16
N TRP A 301 19.53 3.48 4.04
CA TRP A 301 18.59 4.32 4.79
C TRP A 301 18.66 4.10 6.30
N LEU A 302 18.84 2.85 6.76
CA LEU A 302 19.05 2.53 8.18
C LEU A 302 20.30 3.24 8.74
N VAL A 303 21.41 3.20 8.02
CA VAL A 303 22.64 3.90 8.43
C VAL A 303 22.40 5.41 8.52
N SER A 304 21.71 5.98 7.55
CA SER A 304 21.39 7.40 7.53
C SER A 304 20.44 7.80 8.66
N ALA A 305 19.36 7.05 8.87
CA ALA A 305 18.36 7.32 9.90
C ALA A 305 18.96 7.24 11.32
N ARG A 306 19.81 6.24 11.58
CA ARG A 306 20.51 6.09 12.88
C ARG A 306 21.47 7.25 13.15
N ARG A 307 22.18 7.75 12.12
CA ARG A 307 23.07 8.92 12.27
C ARG A 307 22.29 10.19 12.62
N SER A 308 21.13 10.41 12.01
CA SER A 308 20.29 11.57 12.29
C SER A 308 19.78 11.61 13.71
N GLN A 309 19.50 10.45 14.35
CA GLN A 309 19.11 10.37 15.76
C GLN A 309 20.25 10.70 16.73
N HIS A 310 21.49 10.33 16.41
CA HIS A 310 22.66 10.59 17.27
C HIS A 310 23.22 12.01 17.12
N GLY A 311 22.91 12.72 16.03
CA GLY A 311 23.34 14.10 15.78
C GLY A 311 22.45 15.17 16.41
N THR A 312 21.35 14.79 17.07
CA THR A 312 20.38 15.69 17.70
C THR A 312 20.48 15.68 19.23
N GLN A 313 21.47 15.00 19.80
CA GLN A 313 21.87 15.07 21.22
C GLN A 313 23.09 15.97 21.35
#